data_f001b6c49b1046e70b6ecfbe8c91040b
#
_entry.id   f001b6c49b1046e70b6ecfbe8c91040b
#
_cell.length_a   1.000
_cell.length_b   1.000
_cell.length_c   1.000
_cell.angle_alpha   90.00
_cell.angle_beta   90.00
_cell.angle_gamma   90.00
#
_symmetry.space_group_name_H-M   'P 1'
#
loop_
_entity.id
_entity.type
_entity.pdbx_description
1 polymer ?
#
loop_
_entity_poly.entity_id
_entity_poly.type
_entity_poly.pdbx_seq_one_letter_code
_entity_poly.pdbx_strand_id
1 'polypeptide(L)'
;MKRESFASRIGFLMVSAGCAIGIGNVWRFPTVTGQYGGGVFVLFYLLFLVLMGAPVLTMELAVGRAGHGSAGTAYRALEPKGSKWHLHGWACLIGCCVLMMYYTTVSGWMLAYFFRFVKGTFTGLAADAVSGVYADLLADPFEQIVWMAITVLLGFFVCSRGLQNGIERIGKWMMGALFVLILVLAVHSFVLPGAGAGLAFYLLPDWNRAAEMGIGNVIVAAMNQAFFTLSLGVGAMEIFGSYMSWDYTLAGESLRICALDTCVAICSGLIIFPACFSYGVSPDAGPKLIFITLPNVFANMTGGRLWGTLFFVFMTFASFSTIIAVFQNILACLQESFGWSLKRACAVGTVFILLASVPCILGFNLWSGVQPMGPGSTVLDAEDFLVSNLLLPIGSLIYLLFCVTRWGWGFDNYLTEANTGKGLRLPRWFKPYFNVVLPLLIVFILVQGL
;
A
#
# COMPACT_ATOMS: atom_id res chain seq x y z
N MET A 1 19.11 1.47 -23.71
CA MET A 1 18.92 0.03 -23.40
C MET A 1 17.53 -0.39 -23.79
N LYS A 2 17.32 -1.61 -24.31
CA LYS A 2 15.97 -2.14 -24.56
C LYS A 2 15.33 -2.37 -23.18
N ARG A 3 14.18 -1.73 -22.91
CA ARG A 3 13.48 -1.87 -21.62
C ARG A 3 12.96 -3.29 -21.47
N GLU A 4 13.10 -3.87 -20.27
CA GLU A 4 12.47 -5.16 -19.96
C GLU A 4 10.93 -5.00 -20.03
N SER A 5 10.23 -6.09 -20.30
CA SER A 5 8.77 -6.17 -20.27
C SER A 5 8.34 -7.38 -19.44
N PHE A 6 7.14 -7.36 -18.89
CA PHE A 6 6.58 -8.55 -18.24
C PHE A 6 6.48 -9.71 -19.21
N ALA A 7 6.83 -10.91 -18.74
CA ALA A 7 6.73 -12.13 -19.54
C ALA A 7 5.27 -12.55 -19.75
N SER A 8 4.36 -12.14 -18.87
CA SER A 8 2.94 -12.49 -18.91
C SER A 8 2.04 -11.39 -18.34
N ARG A 9 0.80 -11.32 -18.86
CA ARG A 9 -0.25 -10.45 -18.32
C ARG A 9 -0.54 -10.74 -16.84
N ILE A 10 -0.60 -12.01 -16.46
CA ILE A 10 -0.79 -12.43 -15.07
C ILE A 10 0.37 -11.92 -14.21
N GLY A 11 1.61 -11.95 -14.73
CA GLY A 11 2.77 -11.37 -14.04
C GLY A 11 2.60 -9.90 -13.78
N PHE A 12 2.20 -9.11 -14.79
CA PHE A 12 1.89 -7.70 -14.63
C PHE A 12 0.81 -7.48 -13.56
N LEU A 13 -0.34 -8.17 -13.65
CA LEU A 13 -1.44 -8.00 -12.71
C LEU A 13 -1.05 -8.36 -11.27
N MET A 14 -0.33 -9.48 -11.07
CA MET A 14 0.09 -9.91 -9.73
C MET A 14 1.13 -8.97 -9.11
N VAL A 15 2.09 -8.48 -9.89
CA VAL A 15 3.10 -7.54 -9.38
C VAL A 15 2.48 -6.17 -9.10
N SER A 16 1.64 -5.65 -10.00
CA SER A 16 0.95 -4.37 -9.81
C SER A 16 -0.06 -4.43 -8.65
N ALA A 17 -0.85 -5.51 -8.57
CA ALA A 17 -1.71 -5.74 -7.42
C ALA A 17 -0.90 -5.89 -6.13
N GLY A 18 0.25 -6.60 -6.15
CA GLY A 18 1.15 -6.70 -5.01
C GLY A 18 1.79 -5.39 -4.57
N CYS A 19 1.90 -4.40 -5.46
CA CYS A 19 2.28 -3.03 -5.09
C CYS A 19 1.18 -2.33 -4.28
N ALA A 20 -0.08 -2.47 -4.70
CA ALA A 20 -1.24 -1.93 -3.99
C ALA A 20 -1.51 -2.69 -2.69
N ILE A 21 -1.54 -4.03 -2.76
CA ILE A 21 -1.81 -4.91 -1.62
C ILE A 21 -0.65 -4.87 -0.64
N GLY A 22 -0.83 -4.15 0.44
CA GLY A 22 0.19 -3.96 1.45
C GLY A 22 -0.37 -3.90 2.87
N ILE A 23 0.39 -3.25 3.73
CA ILE A 23 -0.02 -2.97 5.12
C ILE A 23 -1.33 -2.18 5.15
N GLY A 24 -1.58 -1.34 4.15
CA GLY A 24 -2.80 -0.55 4.01
C GLY A 24 -4.08 -1.37 3.99
N ASN A 25 -4.09 -2.51 3.30
CA ASN A 25 -5.27 -3.38 3.17
C ASN A 25 -5.52 -4.23 4.43
N VAL A 26 -4.43 -4.64 5.09
CA VAL A 26 -4.53 -5.63 6.17
C VAL A 26 -4.52 -4.99 7.54
N TRP A 27 -3.98 -3.81 7.67
CA TRP A 27 -3.92 -3.06 8.90
C TRP A 27 -4.81 -1.80 8.88
N ARG A 28 -4.48 -0.81 8.00
CA ARG A 28 -5.15 0.48 8.00
C ARG A 28 -6.64 0.34 7.66
N PHE A 29 -6.97 -0.41 6.63
CA PHE A 29 -8.36 -0.59 6.20
C PHE A 29 -9.26 -1.17 7.32
N PRO A 30 -8.95 -2.30 7.99
CA PRO A 30 -9.76 -2.79 9.09
C PRO A 30 -9.83 -1.82 10.27
N THR A 31 -8.70 -1.17 10.63
CA THR A 31 -8.68 -0.19 11.71
C THR A 31 -9.62 0.98 11.45
N VAL A 32 -9.51 1.60 10.27
CA VAL A 32 -10.36 2.74 9.88
C VAL A 32 -11.82 2.30 9.74
N THR A 33 -12.06 1.10 9.21
CA THR A 33 -13.42 0.51 9.18
C THR A 33 -14.02 0.38 10.58
N GLY A 34 -13.22 -0.07 11.55
CA GLY A 34 -13.64 -0.17 12.96
C GLY A 34 -13.96 1.19 13.58
N GLN A 35 -13.11 2.21 13.30
CA GLN A 35 -13.27 3.57 13.80
C GLN A 35 -14.45 4.33 13.20
N TYR A 36 -14.81 4.05 11.94
CA TYR A 36 -15.82 4.81 11.19
C TYR A 36 -17.10 4.02 10.87
N GLY A 37 -17.49 3.12 11.76
CA GLY A 37 -18.86 2.54 11.76
C GLY A 37 -19.07 1.33 10.87
N GLY A 38 -18.02 0.65 10.39
CA GLY A 38 -18.16 -0.67 9.74
C GLY A 38 -18.67 -0.59 8.31
N GLY A 39 -19.80 -1.29 8.03
CA GLY A 39 -20.30 -1.51 6.67
C GLY A 39 -20.60 -0.25 5.85
N VAL A 40 -21.01 0.86 6.46
CA VAL A 40 -21.22 2.14 5.74
C VAL A 40 -19.91 2.71 5.20
N PHE A 41 -18.84 2.66 6.02
CA PHE A 41 -17.50 3.05 5.56
C PHE A 41 -17.05 2.20 4.37
N VAL A 42 -17.25 0.88 4.42
CA VAL A 42 -16.90 -0.03 3.32
C VAL A 42 -17.62 0.35 2.02
N LEU A 43 -18.91 0.70 2.08
CA LEU A 43 -19.67 1.15 0.91
C LEU A 43 -19.07 2.42 0.29
N PHE A 44 -18.76 3.44 1.11
CA PHE A 44 -18.13 4.67 0.63
C PHE A 44 -16.72 4.41 0.10
N TYR A 45 -15.94 3.55 0.75
CA TYR A 45 -14.63 3.16 0.26
C TYR A 45 -14.68 2.55 -1.14
N LEU A 46 -15.57 1.58 -1.37
CA LEU A 46 -15.76 0.97 -2.69
C LEU A 46 -16.19 1.98 -3.75
N LEU A 47 -17.08 2.90 -3.39
CA LEU A 47 -17.51 3.99 -4.28
C LEU A 47 -16.32 4.88 -4.69
N PHE A 48 -15.55 5.36 -3.72
CA PHE A 48 -14.41 6.26 -4.00
C PHE A 48 -13.24 5.54 -4.66
N LEU A 49 -13.04 4.27 -4.41
CA LEU A 49 -12.04 3.48 -5.12
C LEU A 49 -12.32 3.46 -6.64
N VAL A 50 -13.58 3.32 -7.04
CA VAL A 50 -13.98 3.35 -8.46
C VAL A 50 -13.97 4.77 -9.01
N LEU A 51 -14.47 5.75 -8.26
CA LEU A 51 -14.57 7.14 -8.74
C LEU A 51 -13.23 7.85 -8.77
N MET A 52 -12.33 7.60 -7.83
CA MET A 52 -11.09 8.34 -7.67
C MET A 52 -9.86 7.45 -7.91
N GLY A 53 -9.79 6.30 -7.23
CA GLY A 53 -8.63 5.41 -7.27
C GLY A 53 -8.37 4.86 -8.68
N ALA A 54 -9.34 4.21 -9.30
CA ALA A 54 -9.18 3.61 -10.62
C ALA A 54 -8.84 4.63 -11.74
N PRO A 55 -9.45 5.83 -11.80
CA PRO A 55 -9.03 6.87 -12.75
C PRO A 55 -7.59 7.32 -12.58
N VAL A 56 -7.14 7.63 -11.35
CA VAL A 56 -5.76 8.08 -11.11
C VAL A 56 -4.76 6.95 -11.39
N LEU A 57 -5.07 5.71 -10.99
CA LEU A 57 -4.28 4.53 -11.36
C LEU A 57 -4.13 4.39 -12.87
N THR A 58 -5.21 4.59 -13.62
CA THR A 58 -5.18 4.55 -15.10
C THR A 58 -4.26 5.64 -15.67
N MET A 59 -4.22 6.83 -15.06
CA MET A 59 -3.32 7.92 -15.46
C MET A 59 -1.86 7.62 -15.17
N GLU A 60 -1.52 7.10 -13.99
CA GLU A 60 -0.15 6.67 -13.69
C GLU A 60 0.34 5.59 -14.67
N LEU A 61 -0.47 4.55 -14.90
CA LEU A 61 -0.14 3.51 -15.85
C LEU A 61 0.01 4.06 -17.27
N ALA A 62 -0.80 5.05 -17.66
CA ALA A 62 -0.75 5.68 -19.00
C ALA A 62 0.55 6.47 -19.20
N VAL A 63 0.94 7.27 -18.19
CA VAL A 63 2.20 8.03 -18.24
C VAL A 63 3.39 7.08 -18.33
N GLY A 64 3.42 6.04 -17.52
CA GLY A 64 4.47 5.02 -17.57
C GLY A 64 4.54 4.29 -18.90
N ARG A 65 3.38 3.84 -19.43
CA ARG A 65 3.33 3.07 -20.69
C ARG A 65 3.70 3.92 -21.90
N ALA A 66 3.20 5.14 -21.98
CA ALA A 66 3.51 6.05 -23.09
C ALA A 66 4.94 6.61 -23.01
N GLY A 67 5.43 6.89 -21.78
CA GLY A 67 6.75 7.48 -21.58
C GLY A 67 7.91 6.47 -21.54
N HIS A 68 7.61 5.17 -21.40
CA HIS A 68 8.61 4.07 -21.35
C HIS A 68 9.74 4.28 -20.35
N GLY A 69 9.47 4.93 -19.22
CA GLY A 69 10.48 5.30 -18.24
C GLY A 69 9.96 5.31 -16.81
N SER A 70 10.85 5.61 -15.87
CA SER A 70 10.47 6.06 -14.54
C SER A 70 9.88 7.46 -14.62
N ALA A 71 9.20 7.92 -13.55
CA ALA A 71 8.44 9.17 -13.56
C ALA A 71 9.19 10.36 -14.20
N GLY A 72 10.44 10.60 -13.81
CA GLY A 72 11.22 11.70 -14.42
C GLY A 72 11.46 11.56 -15.91
N THR A 73 11.71 10.35 -16.39
CA THR A 73 11.96 10.04 -17.80
C THR A 73 10.65 10.07 -18.60
N ALA A 74 9.59 9.48 -18.07
CA ALA A 74 8.29 9.43 -18.73
C ALA A 74 7.68 10.84 -18.90
N TYR A 75 7.70 11.65 -17.84
CA TYR A 75 7.24 13.03 -17.94
C TYR A 75 8.04 13.82 -18.98
N ARG A 76 9.38 13.70 -18.98
CA ARG A 76 10.24 14.38 -19.95
C ARG A 76 9.96 13.98 -21.40
N ALA A 77 9.58 12.73 -21.63
CA ALA A 77 9.22 12.24 -22.97
C ALA A 77 7.86 12.76 -23.47
N LEU A 78 6.93 13.03 -22.55
CA LEU A 78 5.55 13.37 -22.88
C LEU A 78 5.21 14.85 -22.69
N GLU A 79 6.01 15.59 -21.94
CA GLU A 79 5.73 16.99 -21.62
C GLU A 79 5.90 17.93 -22.81
N PRO A 80 5.13 19.04 -22.88
CA PRO A 80 5.35 20.09 -23.87
C PRO A 80 6.74 20.72 -23.75
N LYS A 81 7.34 21.11 -24.87
CA LYS A 81 8.66 21.76 -24.89
C LYS A 81 8.68 23.01 -24.00
N GLY A 82 9.69 23.07 -23.11
CA GLY A 82 9.88 24.18 -22.18
C GLY A 82 9.08 24.08 -20.88
N SER A 83 8.32 23.04 -20.68
CA SER A 83 7.65 22.77 -19.41
C SER A 83 8.59 22.11 -18.38
N LYS A 84 8.14 21.98 -17.15
CA LYS A 84 8.96 21.43 -16.03
C LYS A 84 8.26 20.27 -15.32
N TRP A 85 7.34 19.58 -15.97
CA TRP A 85 6.62 18.46 -15.35
C TRP A 85 7.54 17.31 -14.92
N HIS A 86 8.66 17.11 -15.63
CA HIS A 86 9.66 16.11 -15.27
C HIS A 86 10.24 16.27 -13.85
N LEU A 87 10.13 17.47 -13.24
CA LEU A 87 10.55 17.67 -11.84
C LEU A 87 9.73 16.83 -10.87
N HIS A 88 8.47 16.48 -11.23
CA HIS A 88 7.66 15.55 -10.44
C HIS A 88 8.34 14.18 -10.25
N GLY A 89 9.17 13.75 -11.17
CA GLY A 89 9.95 12.53 -11.02
C GLY A 89 10.86 12.50 -9.80
N TRP A 90 11.40 13.66 -9.40
CA TRP A 90 12.16 13.76 -8.15
C TRP A 90 11.26 13.67 -6.92
N ALA A 91 10.07 14.26 -6.96
CA ALA A 91 9.09 14.13 -5.89
C ALA A 91 8.64 12.67 -5.71
N CYS A 92 8.43 11.94 -6.82
CA CYS A 92 8.14 10.51 -6.81
C CYS A 92 9.28 9.69 -6.17
N LEU A 93 10.54 9.96 -6.55
CA LEU A 93 11.69 9.26 -5.98
C LEU A 93 11.82 9.53 -4.48
N ILE A 94 11.72 10.78 -4.06
CA ILE A 94 11.77 11.16 -2.64
C ILE A 94 10.61 10.51 -1.88
N GLY A 95 9.39 10.56 -2.43
CA GLY A 95 8.21 9.93 -1.84
C GLY A 95 8.37 8.43 -1.64
N CYS A 96 8.91 7.72 -2.63
CA CYS A 96 9.24 6.30 -2.51
C CYS A 96 10.31 6.04 -1.45
N CYS A 97 11.33 6.89 -1.34
CA CYS A 97 12.36 6.76 -0.32
C CYS A 97 11.78 6.96 1.09
N VAL A 98 11.01 8.04 1.31
CA VAL A 98 10.38 8.31 2.62
C VAL A 98 9.38 7.20 2.99
N LEU A 99 8.58 6.72 2.04
CA LEU A 99 7.70 5.58 2.26
C LEU A 99 8.48 4.36 2.76
N MET A 100 9.63 4.05 2.14
CA MET A 100 10.42 2.88 2.51
C MET A 100 11.14 3.03 3.86
N MET A 101 11.37 4.25 4.37
CA MET A 101 12.01 4.47 5.66
C MET A 101 11.21 3.84 6.81
N TYR A 102 9.91 4.07 6.86
CA TYR A 102 9.07 3.47 7.90
C TYR A 102 8.46 2.12 7.50
N TYR A 103 8.16 1.93 6.21
CA TYR A 103 7.50 0.72 5.74
C TYR A 103 8.37 -0.54 5.88
N THR A 104 9.70 -0.43 5.67
CA THR A 104 10.63 -1.53 5.89
C THR A 104 10.78 -1.87 7.37
N THR A 105 10.70 -0.88 8.26
CA THR A 105 10.69 -1.08 9.71
C THR A 105 9.46 -1.88 10.15
N VAL A 106 8.27 -1.46 9.74
CA VAL A 106 7.01 -2.16 10.07
C VAL A 106 6.97 -3.57 9.46
N SER A 107 7.48 -3.73 8.23
CA SER A 107 7.60 -5.06 7.62
C SER A 107 8.57 -5.96 8.39
N GLY A 108 9.65 -5.39 8.94
CA GLY A 108 10.57 -6.08 9.85
C GLY A 108 9.85 -6.58 11.12
N TRP A 109 8.95 -5.79 11.70
CA TRP A 109 8.15 -6.24 12.86
C TRP A 109 7.24 -7.42 12.50
N MET A 110 6.64 -7.43 11.31
CA MET A 110 5.81 -8.56 10.86
C MET A 110 6.63 -9.84 10.73
N LEU A 111 7.84 -9.73 10.19
CA LEU A 111 8.78 -10.85 10.09
C LEU A 111 9.23 -11.34 11.48
N ALA A 112 9.50 -10.44 12.42
CA ALA A 112 9.81 -10.77 13.81
C ALA A 112 8.67 -11.56 14.47
N TYR A 113 7.43 -11.09 14.29
CA TYR A 113 6.24 -11.76 14.84
C TYR A 113 5.98 -13.12 14.21
N PHE A 114 6.22 -13.27 12.91
CA PHE A 114 6.19 -14.59 12.27
C PHE A 114 7.11 -15.58 13.02
N PHE A 115 8.37 -15.22 13.25
CA PHE A 115 9.31 -16.09 13.96
C PHE A 115 8.93 -16.32 15.43
N ARG A 116 8.37 -15.31 16.11
CA ARG A 116 7.88 -15.44 17.48
C ARG A 116 6.70 -16.43 17.56
N PHE A 117 5.77 -16.41 16.59
CA PHE A 117 4.69 -17.41 16.52
C PHE A 117 5.21 -18.81 16.19
N VAL A 118 6.15 -18.95 15.25
CA VAL A 118 6.81 -20.24 14.96
C VAL A 118 7.47 -20.83 16.19
N LYS A 119 8.14 -20.01 16.99
CA LYS A 119 8.77 -20.43 18.27
C LYS A 119 7.74 -20.73 19.38
N GLY A 120 6.50 -20.28 19.24
CA GLY A 120 5.46 -20.45 20.26
C GLY A 120 5.55 -19.45 21.41
N THR A 121 6.19 -18.28 21.21
CA THR A 121 6.38 -17.24 22.22
C THR A 121 5.07 -16.77 22.87
N PHE A 122 3.97 -16.77 22.13
CA PHE A 122 2.66 -16.30 22.62
C PHE A 122 1.81 -17.37 23.28
N THR A 123 2.24 -18.63 23.29
CA THR A 123 1.45 -19.74 23.81
C THR A 123 1.27 -19.62 25.32
N GLY A 124 0.01 -19.48 25.76
CA GLY A 124 -0.34 -19.40 27.18
C GLY A 124 -0.01 -18.08 27.86
N LEU A 125 0.34 -17.02 27.11
CA LEU A 125 0.56 -15.70 27.67
C LEU A 125 -0.76 -15.02 28.04
N ALA A 126 -0.77 -14.32 29.18
CA ALA A 126 -1.84 -13.38 29.54
C ALA A 126 -1.76 -12.11 28.66
N ALA A 127 -2.86 -11.35 28.59
CA ALA A 127 -2.98 -10.17 27.73
C ALA A 127 -1.89 -9.12 27.98
N ASP A 128 -1.54 -8.87 29.24
CA ASP A 128 -0.49 -7.91 29.61
C ASP A 128 0.89 -8.37 29.11
N ALA A 129 1.17 -9.67 29.20
CA ALA A 129 2.43 -10.24 28.71
C ALA A 129 2.52 -10.18 27.18
N VAL A 130 1.41 -10.37 26.45
CA VAL A 130 1.36 -10.16 24.99
C VAL A 130 1.67 -8.71 24.64
N SER A 131 1.12 -7.76 25.38
CA SER A 131 1.43 -6.32 25.20
C SER A 131 2.91 -6.02 25.50
N GLY A 132 3.49 -6.67 26.49
CA GLY A 132 4.90 -6.59 26.83
C GLY A 132 5.82 -7.01 25.68
N VAL A 133 5.49 -8.08 24.95
CA VAL A 133 6.25 -8.55 23.78
C VAL A 133 6.40 -7.46 22.71
N TYR A 134 5.36 -6.65 22.50
CA TYR A 134 5.42 -5.52 21.55
C TYR A 134 6.25 -4.37 22.12
N ALA A 135 6.05 -4.03 23.38
CA ALA A 135 6.83 -2.99 24.04
C ALA A 135 8.33 -3.32 24.06
N ASP A 136 8.71 -4.57 24.33
CA ASP A 136 10.09 -5.04 24.31
C ASP A 136 10.70 -4.92 22.90
N LEU A 137 9.94 -5.28 21.85
CA LEU A 137 10.41 -5.11 20.47
C LEU A 137 10.68 -3.63 20.14
N LEU A 138 9.80 -2.72 20.56
CA LEU A 138 9.97 -1.28 20.30
C LEU A 138 11.10 -0.67 21.15
N ALA A 139 11.37 -1.21 22.33
CA ALA A 139 12.43 -0.74 23.21
C ALA A 139 13.83 -1.18 22.75
N ASP A 140 13.94 -2.28 21.98
CA ASP A 140 15.23 -2.78 21.49
C ASP A 140 15.53 -2.29 20.07
N PRO A 141 16.37 -1.24 19.90
CA PRO A 141 16.73 -0.74 18.58
C PRO A 141 17.54 -1.74 17.76
N PHE A 142 18.34 -2.60 18.41
CA PHE A 142 19.16 -3.58 17.70
C PHE A 142 18.30 -4.68 17.07
N GLU A 143 17.33 -5.23 17.81
CA GLU A 143 16.40 -6.21 17.26
C GLU A 143 15.63 -5.63 16.08
N GLN A 144 15.10 -4.41 16.20
CA GLN A 144 14.40 -3.73 15.11
C GLN A 144 15.28 -3.53 13.87
N ILE A 145 16.53 -3.07 14.05
CA ILE A 145 17.48 -2.87 12.94
C ILE A 145 17.77 -4.21 12.24
N VAL A 146 17.94 -5.30 12.96
CA VAL A 146 18.20 -6.62 12.37
C VAL A 146 17.03 -7.07 11.50
N TRP A 147 15.80 -6.98 11.98
CA TRP A 147 14.63 -7.39 11.21
C TRP A 147 14.37 -6.48 10.00
N MET A 148 14.52 -5.18 10.16
CA MET A 148 14.46 -4.22 9.06
C MET A 148 15.54 -4.50 8.02
N ALA A 149 16.78 -4.74 8.44
CA ALA A 149 17.89 -5.02 7.54
C ALA A 149 17.66 -6.30 6.73
N ILE A 150 17.17 -7.38 7.36
CA ILE A 150 16.79 -8.61 6.66
C ILE A 150 15.77 -8.30 5.55
N THR A 151 14.74 -7.52 5.87
CA THR A 151 13.69 -7.13 4.92
C THR A 151 14.26 -6.33 3.74
N VAL A 152 15.10 -5.32 4.01
CA VAL A 152 15.73 -4.49 2.99
C VAL A 152 16.66 -5.32 2.09
N LEU A 153 17.53 -6.15 2.69
CA LEU A 153 18.46 -7.00 1.95
C LEU A 153 17.74 -8.00 1.05
N LEU A 154 16.69 -8.65 1.54
CA LEU A 154 15.88 -9.58 0.76
C LEU A 154 15.16 -8.85 -0.40
N GLY A 155 14.61 -7.65 -0.16
CA GLY A 155 13.94 -6.86 -1.19
C GLY A 155 14.89 -6.48 -2.34
N PHE A 156 16.04 -5.90 -2.02
CA PHE A 156 17.03 -5.56 -3.06
C PHE A 156 17.65 -6.80 -3.72
N PHE A 157 17.80 -7.91 -2.99
CA PHE A 157 18.22 -9.18 -3.58
C PHE A 157 17.24 -9.65 -4.67
N VAL A 158 15.93 -9.58 -4.41
CA VAL A 158 14.91 -9.92 -5.41
C VAL A 158 15.00 -8.99 -6.62
N CYS A 159 15.07 -7.68 -6.39
CA CYS A 159 15.18 -6.69 -7.46
C CYS A 159 16.46 -6.84 -8.28
N SER A 160 17.57 -7.25 -7.67
CA SER A 160 18.85 -7.48 -8.35
C SER A 160 18.81 -8.61 -9.41
N ARG A 161 17.79 -9.47 -9.35
CA ARG A 161 17.54 -10.54 -10.33
C ARG A 161 16.83 -10.05 -11.59
N GLY A 162 16.46 -8.76 -11.66
CA GLY A 162 15.73 -8.12 -12.76
C GLY A 162 14.23 -8.36 -12.71
N LEU A 163 13.52 -7.83 -13.71
CA LEU A 163 12.06 -7.83 -13.72
C LEU A 163 11.47 -9.24 -13.82
N GLN A 164 11.87 -10.01 -14.83
CA GLN A 164 11.23 -11.31 -15.11
C GLN A 164 11.63 -12.41 -14.12
N ASN A 165 12.94 -12.57 -13.85
CA ASN A 165 13.46 -13.64 -13.00
C ASN A 165 13.38 -13.34 -11.50
N GLY A 166 13.33 -12.07 -11.11
CA GLY A 166 13.19 -11.60 -9.74
C GLY A 166 11.76 -11.26 -9.44
N ILE A 167 11.37 -10.06 -9.83
CA ILE A 167 10.12 -9.41 -9.40
C ILE A 167 8.88 -10.18 -9.87
N GLU A 168 8.79 -10.50 -11.17
CA GLU A 168 7.61 -11.17 -11.71
C GLU A 168 7.47 -12.60 -11.18
N ARG A 169 8.59 -13.37 -11.17
CA ARG A 169 8.57 -14.76 -10.73
C ARG A 169 8.23 -14.88 -9.25
N ILE A 170 8.92 -14.11 -8.40
CA ILE A 170 8.72 -14.16 -6.95
C ILE A 170 7.38 -13.54 -6.60
N GLY A 171 7.01 -12.40 -7.21
CA GLY A 171 5.72 -11.74 -6.99
C GLY A 171 4.54 -12.64 -7.31
N LYS A 172 4.55 -13.38 -8.42
CA LYS A 172 3.49 -14.36 -8.74
C LYS A 172 3.31 -15.42 -7.67
N TRP A 173 4.41 -16.01 -7.19
CA TRP A 173 4.36 -17.03 -6.14
C TRP A 173 3.88 -16.46 -4.81
N MET A 174 4.40 -15.30 -4.41
CA MET A 174 4.01 -14.64 -3.17
C MET A 174 2.52 -14.25 -3.18
N MET A 175 2.06 -13.64 -4.28
CA MET A 175 0.66 -13.25 -4.42
C MET A 175 -0.27 -14.47 -4.47
N GLY A 176 0.12 -15.54 -5.18
CA GLY A 176 -0.63 -16.79 -5.17
C GLY A 176 -0.76 -17.39 -3.77
N ALA A 177 0.34 -17.47 -3.03
CA ALA A 177 0.34 -17.94 -1.64
C ALA A 177 -0.47 -17.01 -0.72
N LEU A 178 -0.38 -15.69 -0.91
CA LEU A 178 -1.15 -14.68 -0.16
C LEU A 178 -2.65 -14.90 -0.34
N PHE A 179 -3.13 -15.06 -1.58
CA PHE A 179 -4.56 -15.33 -1.83
C PHE A 179 -5.04 -16.64 -1.21
N VAL A 180 -4.22 -17.70 -1.24
CA VAL A 180 -4.58 -18.97 -0.57
C VAL A 180 -4.64 -18.77 0.95
N LEU A 181 -3.62 -18.12 1.54
CA LEU A 181 -3.57 -17.86 2.98
C LEU A 181 -4.74 -17.03 3.47
N ILE A 182 -5.09 -15.94 2.76
CA ILE A 182 -6.19 -15.07 3.19
C ILE A 182 -7.52 -15.79 3.12
N LEU A 183 -7.75 -16.65 2.12
CA LEU A 183 -8.96 -17.46 2.04
C LEU A 183 -9.05 -18.48 3.17
N VAL A 184 -7.95 -19.18 3.48
CA VAL A 184 -7.91 -20.15 4.59
C VAL A 184 -8.18 -19.45 5.92
N LEU A 185 -7.56 -18.29 6.16
CA LEU A 185 -7.77 -17.50 7.38
C LEU A 185 -9.21 -16.96 7.48
N ALA A 186 -9.78 -16.47 6.38
CA ALA A 186 -11.16 -15.98 6.36
C ALA A 186 -12.17 -17.10 6.66
N VAL A 187 -12.01 -18.27 6.02
CA VAL A 187 -12.86 -19.45 6.29
C VAL A 187 -12.76 -19.88 7.75
N HIS A 188 -11.54 -19.90 8.31
CA HIS A 188 -11.35 -20.22 9.72
C HIS A 188 -12.04 -19.20 10.64
N SER A 189 -12.00 -17.91 10.32
CA SER A 189 -12.66 -16.87 11.13
C SER A 189 -14.17 -17.00 11.21
N PHE A 190 -14.82 -17.58 10.19
CA PHE A 190 -16.28 -17.78 10.18
C PHE A 190 -16.77 -18.85 11.17
N VAL A 191 -15.90 -19.79 11.55
CA VAL A 191 -16.25 -20.86 12.51
C VAL A 191 -15.95 -20.48 13.97
N LEU A 192 -15.44 -19.28 14.22
CA LEU A 192 -15.18 -18.79 15.58
C LEU A 192 -16.51 -18.54 16.33
N PRO A 193 -16.57 -18.83 17.63
CA PRO A 193 -17.74 -18.53 18.44
C PRO A 193 -18.03 -17.03 18.45
N GLY A 194 -19.26 -16.61 18.10
CA GLY A 194 -19.61 -15.18 18.06
C GLY A 194 -19.19 -14.42 16.80
N ALA A 195 -18.62 -15.08 15.79
CA ALA A 195 -18.18 -14.48 14.52
C ALA A 195 -19.30 -13.69 13.81
N GLY A 196 -20.57 -14.11 13.95
CA GLY A 196 -21.72 -13.47 13.33
C GLY A 196 -21.89 -11.99 13.68
N ALA A 197 -21.58 -11.59 14.92
CA ALA A 197 -21.64 -10.19 15.34
C ALA A 197 -20.58 -9.32 14.63
N GLY A 198 -19.35 -9.86 14.49
CA GLY A 198 -18.28 -9.19 13.75
C GLY A 198 -18.58 -9.08 12.26
N LEU A 199 -19.14 -10.12 11.65
CA LEU A 199 -19.61 -10.09 10.26
C LEU A 199 -20.74 -9.08 10.05
N ALA A 200 -21.71 -9.04 10.96
CA ALA A 200 -22.81 -8.05 10.90
C ALA A 200 -22.28 -6.62 11.00
N PHE A 201 -21.37 -6.36 11.95
CA PHE A 201 -20.71 -5.04 12.09
C PHE A 201 -20.01 -4.62 10.79
N TYR A 202 -19.30 -5.53 10.18
CA TYR A 202 -18.44 -5.25 9.02
C TYR A 202 -19.19 -5.15 7.70
N LEU A 203 -20.17 -6.05 7.47
CA LEU A 203 -20.83 -6.19 6.18
C LEU A 203 -22.20 -5.50 6.11
N LEU A 204 -22.90 -5.36 7.25
CA LEU A 204 -24.22 -4.74 7.25
C LEU A 204 -24.10 -3.23 7.48
N PRO A 205 -24.58 -2.39 6.54
CA PRO A 205 -24.57 -0.95 6.71
C PRO A 205 -25.49 -0.52 7.86
N ASP A 206 -24.92 0.11 8.88
CA ASP A 206 -25.65 0.71 10.00
C ASP A 206 -25.53 2.24 9.91
N TRP A 207 -26.57 2.88 9.37
CA TRP A 207 -26.61 4.32 9.17
C TRP A 207 -26.71 5.10 10.47
N ASN A 208 -27.29 4.51 11.55
CA ASN A 208 -27.35 5.17 12.86
C ASN A 208 -25.96 5.29 13.45
N ARG A 209 -25.18 4.19 13.42
CA ARG A 209 -23.78 4.20 13.84
C ARG A 209 -22.93 5.18 13.02
N ALA A 210 -23.11 5.21 11.70
CA ALA A 210 -22.40 6.18 10.85
C ALA A 210 -22.78 7.64 11.17
N ALA A 211 -24.03 7.89 11.53
CA ALA A 211 -24.49 9.23 11.95
C ALA A 211 -23.88 9.65 13.28
N GLU A 212 -23.72 8.74 14.25
CA GLU A 212 -23.06 8.98 15.54
C GLU A 212 -21.57 9.35 15.34
N MET A 213 -20.87 8.73 14.38
CA MET A 213 -19.48 9.05 14.01
C MET A 213 -19.38 10.34 13.18
N GLY A 214 -20.50 10.85 12.66
CA GLY A 214 -20.57 11.95 11.71
C GLY A 214 -20.34 11.45 10.28
N ILE A 215 -21.40 11.44 9.46
CA ILE A 215 -21.36 10.91 8.07
C ILE A 215 -20.27 11.61 7.24
N GLY A 216 -20.02 12.90 7.45
CA GLY A 216 -18.92 13.63 6.79
C GLY A 216 -17.56 13.03 7.09
N ASN A 217 -17.29 12.68 8.35
CA ASN A 217 -16.03 12.05 8.76
C ASN A 217 -15.85 10.66 8.14
N VAL A 218 -16.95 9.88 8.08
CA VAL A 218 -16.97 8.56 7.43
C VAL A 218 -16.62 8.68 5.95
N ILE A 219 -17.20 9.65 5.25
CA ILE A 219 -16.93 9.92 3.82
C ILE A 219 -15.47 10.30 3.62
N VAL A 220 -14.94 11.26 4.39
CA VAL A 220 -13.53 11.70 4.29
C VAL A 220 -12.57 10.55 4.57
N ALA A 221 -12.82 9.77 5.62
CA ALA A 221 -11.99 8.60 5.93
C ALA A 221 -12.00 7.56 4.79
N ALA A 222 -13.16 7.32 4.18
CA ALA A 222 -13.29 6.40 3.05
C ALA A 222 -12.58 6.92 1.77
N MET A 223 -12.66 8.23 1.50
CA MET A 223 -11.91 8.87 0.41
C MET A 223 -10.41 8.72 0.61
N ASN A 224 -9.91 9.06 1.79
CA ASN A 224 -8.49 8.91 2.14
C ASN A 224 -8.02 7.47 1.99
N GLN A 225 -8.80 6.50 2.47
CA GLN A 225 -8.45 5.08 2.36
C GLN A 225 -8.41 4.61 0.90
N ALA A 226 -9.31 5.08 0.04
CA ALA A 226 -9.34 4.73 -1.37
C ALA A 226 -8.10 5.22 -2.14
N PHE A 227 -7.50 6.34 -1.72
CA PHE A 227 -6.23 6.82 -2.26
C PHE A 227 -5.04 6.05 -1.71
N PHE A 228 -5.02 5.85 -0.40
CA PHE A 228 -3.90 5.22 0.28
C PHE A 228 -3.71 3.76 -0.16
N THR A 229 -4.81 3.01 -0.33
CA THR A 229 -4.76 1.57 -0.63
C THR A 229 -4.03 1.27 -1.94
N LEU A 230 -4.08 2.15 -2.94
CA LEU A 230 -3.46 1.97 -4.24
C LEU A 230 -2.05 2.58 -4.35
N SER A 231 -1.55 3.25 -3.29
CA SER A 231 -0.23 3.92 -3.26
C SER A 231 -0.01 4.88 -4.45
N LEU A 232 -1.05 5.67 -4.81
CA LEU A 232 -1.05 6.56 -5.97
C LEU A 232 -0.29 7.87 -5.69
N GLY A 233 0.29 8.48 -6.73
CA GLY A 233 0.92 9.80 -6.65
C GLY A 233 2.44 9.78 -6.56
N VAL A 234 3.06 8.65 -6.17
CA VAL A 234 4.51 8.52 -6.05
C VAL A 234 5.16 7.73 -7.19
N GLY A 235 4.41 7.46 -8.26
CA GLY A 235 4.90 6.78 -9.45
C GLY A 235 5.18 5.29 -9.25
N ALA A 236 4.73 4.70 -8.15
CA ALA A 236 4.93 3.28 -7.88
C ALA A 236 4.16 2.40 -8.87
N MET A 237 3.01 2.85 -9.36
CA MET A 237 2.25 2.16 -10.41
C MET A 237 2.73 2.54 -11.81
N GLU A 238 3.24 3.75 -12.00
CA GLU A 238 3.75 4.22 -13.27
C GLU A 238 4.87 3.32 -13.80
N ILE A 239 5.81 2.92 -12.93
CA ILE A 239 6.92 2.06 -13.35
C ILE A 239 6.43 0.74 -13.96
N PHE A 240 5.33 0.17 -13.44
CA PHE A 240 4.75 -1.06 -14.00
C PHE A 240 4.04 -0.79 -15.32
N GLY A 241 3.40 0.37 -15.48
CA GLY A 241 2.90 0.83 -16.78
C GLY A 241 3.99 0.81 -17.84
N SER A 242 5.20 1.26 -17.50
CA SER A 242 6.33 1.31 -18.43
C SER A 242 6.87 -0.05 -18.89
N TYR A 243 6.51 -1.14 -18.23
CA TYR A 243 6.85 -2.52 -18.61
C TYR A 243 5.68 -3.24 -19.29
N MET A 244 4.54 -2.56 -19.46
CA MET A 244 3.32 -3.13 -19.99
C MET A 244 3.28 -3.11 -21.51
N SER A 245 2.69 -4.14 -22.13
CA SER A 245 2.38 -4.16 -23.56
C SER A 245 1.12 -3.36 -23.90
N TRP A 246 0.92 -3.04 -25.18
CA TRP A 246 -0.31 -2.36 -25.67
C TRP A 246 -1.47 -3.31 -26.01
N ASP A 247 -1.39 -4.57 -25.65
CA ASP A 247 -2.42 -5.56 -25.98
C ASP A 247 -3.76 -5.29 -25.31
N TYR A 248 -3.74 -4.64 -24.13
CA TYR A 248 -4.92 -4.38 -23.31
C TYR A 248 -5.09 -2.91 -22.96
N THR A 249 -6.36 -2.49 -22.83
CA THR A 249 -6.72 -1.13 -22.41
C THR A 249 -6.37 -0.92 -20.93
N LEU A 250 -5.88 0.28 -20.58
CA LEU A 250 -5.46 0.58 -19.22
C LEU A 250 -6.62 0.64 -18.23
N ALA A 251 -7.79 1.15 -18.64
CA ALA A 251 -8.96 1.18 -17.76
C ALA A 251 -9.37 -0.24 -17.30
N GLY A 252 -9.33 -1.23 -18.19
CA GLY A 252 -9.62 -2.61 -17.86
C GLY A 252 -8.58 -3.22 -16.90
N GLU A 253 -7.30 -2.91 -17.08
CA GLU A 253 -6.23 -3.41 -16.20
C GLU A 253 -6.28 -2.72 -14.83
N SER A 254 -6.53 -1.41 -14.78
CA SER A 254 -6.69 -0.66 -13.52
C SER A 254 -7.83 -1.21 -12.67
N LEU A 255 -8.99 -1.50 -13.29
CA LEU A 255 -10.11 -2.09 -12.56
C LEU A 255 -9.79 -3.51 -12.03
N ARG A 256 -8.99 -4.30 -12.75
CA ARG A 256 -8.55 -5.62 -12.25
C ARG A 256 -7.60 -5.49 -11.07
N ILE A 257 -6.66 -4.54 -11.13
CA ILE A 257 -5.77 -4.26 -10.00
C ILE A 257 -6.59 -3.80 -8.79
N CYS A 258 -7.53 -2.86 -8.96
CA CYS A 258 -8.45 -2.43 -7.91
C CYS A 258 -9.27 -3.60 -7.34
N ALA A 259 -9.77 -4.50 -8.19
CA ALA A 259 -10.55 -5.66 -7.73
C ALA A 259 -9.71 -6.64 -6.90
N LEU A 260 -8.46 -6.89 -7.30
CA LEU A 260 -7.53 -7.74 -6.53
C LEU A 260 -7.18 -7.09 -5.19
N ASP A 261 -6.89 -5.80 -5.18
CA ASP A 261 -6.62 -5.00 -3.99
C ASP A 261 -7.81 -5.03 -3.01
N THR A 262 -8.99 -4.74 -3.52
CA THR A 262 -10.24 -4.76 -2.75
C THR A 262 -10.54 -6.16 -2.20
N CYS A 263 -10.32 -7.21 -2.98
CA CYS A 263 -10.51 -8.59 -2.51
C CYS A 263 -9.69 -8.85 -1.25
N VAL A 264 -8.43 -8.43 -1.22
CA VAL A 264 -7.57 -8.59 -0.04
C VAL A 264 -8.05 -7.72 1.12
N ALA A 265 -8.40 -6.45 0.87
CA ALA A 265 -8.93 -5.55 1.91
C ALA A 265 -10.20 -6.12 2.55
N ILE A 266 -11.15 -6.57 1.74
CA ILE A 266 -12.41 -7.17 2.22
C ILE A 266 -12.13 -8.46 3.00
N CYS A 267 -11.30 -9.36 2.47
CA CYS A 267 -10.96 -10.61 3.16
C CYS A 267 -10.21 -10.35 4.48
N SER A 268 -9.38 -9.31 4.57
CA SER A 268 -8.72 -8.91 5.82
C SER A 268 -9.75 -8.51 6.88
N GLY A 269 -10.78 -7.75 6.51
CA GLY A 269 -11.90 -7.46 7.41
C GLY A 269 -12.65 -8.72 7.84
N LEU A 270 -12.88 -9.68 6.91
CA LEU A 270 -13.52 -10.97 7.23
C LEU A 270 -12.70 -11.84 8.19
N ILE A 271 -11.39 -11.62 8.30
CA ILE A 271 -10.52 -12.27 9.29
C ILE A 271 -10.59 -11.54 10.62
N ILE A 272 -10.41 -10.22 10.60
CA ILE A 272 -10.15 -9.40 11.79
C ILE A 272 -11.43 -9.16 12.60
N PHE A 273 -12.54 -8.76 11.96
CA PHE A 273 -13.76 -8.42 12.70
C PHE A 273 -14.37 -9.62 13.43
N PRO A 274 -14.56 -10.80 12.78
CA PRO A 274 -15.02 -11.97 13.51
C PRO A 274 -14.11 -12.36 14.66
N ALA A 275 -12.78 -12.30 14.47
CA ALA A 275 -11.82 -12.61 15.50
C ALA A 275 -11.93 -11.63 16.70
N CYS A 276 -11.97 -10.32 16.43
CA CYS A 276 -12.10 -9.31 17.50
C CYS A 276 -13.40 -9.49 18.31
N PHE A 277 -14.53 -9.65 17.63
CA PHE A 277 -15.82 -9.81 18.30
C PHE A 277 -15.93 -11.14 19.07
N SER A 278 -15.33 -12.22 18.56
CA SER A 278 -15.31 -13.52 19.23
C SER A 278 -14.57 -13.49 20.58
N TYR A 279 -13.58 -12.63 20.68
CA TYR A 279 -12.74 -12.52 21.90
C TYR A 279 -12.95 -11.19 22.66
N GLY A 280 -14.00 -10.42 22.31
CA GLY A 280 -14.40 -9.20 23.03
C GLY A 280 -13.36 -8.07 22.96
N VAL A 281 -12.56 -8.00 21.86
CA VAL A 281 -11.52 -6.97 21.67
C VAL A 281 -11.98 -5.94 20.65
N SER A 282 -11.63 -4.66 20.88
CA SER A 282 -12.01 -3.59 19.98
C SER A 282 -11.17 -3.58 18.70
N PRO A 283 -11.79 -3.45 17.50
CA PRO A 283 -11.08 -3.44 16.22
C PRO A 283 -10.49 -2.07 15.86
N ASP A 284 -10.66 -1.04 16.68
CA ASP A 284 -10.27 0.35 16.41
C ASP A 284 -8.87 0.76 16.96
N ALA A 285 -8.10 -0.22 17.45
CA ALA A 285 -6.88 0.01 18.22
C ALA A 285 -5.64 0.46 17.42
N GLY A 286 -5.76 0.81 16.14
CA GLY A 286 -4.62 1.24 15.31
C GLY A 286 -3.53 0.17 15.17
N PRO A 287 -2.21 0.54 15.27
CA PRO A 287 -1.09 -0.41 15.21
C PRO A 287 -1.20 -1.54 16.23
N LYS A 288 -1.77 -1.25 17.38
CA LYS A 288 -2.00 -2.22 18.46
C LYS A 288 -2.91 -3.37 18.03
N LEU A 289 -3.79 -3.15 17.03
CA LEU A 289 -4.65 -4.20 16.48
C LEU A 289 -3.85 -5.41 15.99
N ILE A 290 -2.80 -5.17 15.21
CA ILE A 290 -1.98 -6.24 14.60
C ILE A 290 -0.98 -6.85 15.60
N PHE A 291 -0.33 -6.01 16.41
CA PHE A 291 0.81 -6.43 17.22
C PHE A 291 0.46 -6.75 18.68
N ILE A 292 -0.73 -6.36 19.13
CA ILE A 292 -1.21 -6.66 20.50
C ILE A 292 -2.53 -7.43 20.45
N THR A 293 -3.56 -6.86 19.79
CA THR A 293 -4.93 -7.40 19.84
C THR A 293 -5.03 -8.77 19.18
N LEU A 294 -4.58 -8.92 17.94
CA LEU A 294 -4.63 -10.21 17.25
C LEU A 294 -3.70 -11.26 17.83
N PRO A 295 -2.43 -10.97 18.25
CA PRO A 295 -1.63 -11.92 18.99
C PRO A 295 -2.29 -12.40 20.28
N ASN A 296 -3.02 -11.53 21.00
CA ASN A 296 -3.78 -11.93 22.18
C ASN A 296 -4.95 -12.86 21.82
N VAL A 297 -5.67 -12.60 20.71
CA VAL A 297 -6.67 -13.52 20.17
C VAL A 297 -6.04 -14.87 19.87
N PHE A 298 -4.92 -14.91 19.15
CA PHE A 298 -4.24 -16.16 18.79
C PHE A 298 -3.68 -16.88 20.02
N ALA A 299 -3.19 -16.15 21.04
CA ALA A 299 -2.70 -16.77 22.28
C ALA A 299 -3.78 -17.56 23.01
N ASN A 300 -5.04 -17.14 22.91
CA ASN A 300 -6.18 -17.70 23.63
C ASN A 300 -7.04 -18.68 22.79
N MET A 301 -6.75 -18.85 21.49
CA MET A 301 -7.53 -19.74 20.63
C MET A 301 -6.88 -21.12 20.46
N THR A 302 -7.71 -22.14 20.22
CA THR A 302 -7.23 -23.49 19.91
C THR A 302 -6.42 -23.49 18.62
N GLY A 303 -5.18 -23.98 18.68
CA GLY A 303 -4.27 -23.95 17.52
C GLY A 303 -3.71 -22.57 17.18
N GLY A 304 -3.81 -21.61 18.07
CA GLY A 304 -3.44 -20.21 17.84
C GLY A 304 -1.99 -20.00 17.39
N ARG A 305 -1.06 -20.88 17.80
CA ARG A 305 0.32 -20.88 17.28
C ARG A 305 0.33 -21.06 15.75
N LEU A 306 -0.46 -22.00 15.22
CA LEU A 306 -0.56 -22.23 13.77
C LEU A 306 -1.23 -21.04 13.06
N TRP A 307 -2.39 -20.61 13.58
CA TRP A 307 -3.15 -19.53 12.98
C TRP A 307 -2.42 -18.20 13.00
N GLY A 308 -1.76 -17.86 14.11
CA GLY A 308 -0.91 -16.69 14.20
C GLY A 308 0.30 -16.77 13.26
N THR A 309 0.93 -17.94 13.12
CA THR A 309 2.01 -18.15 12.16
C THR A 309 1.53 -17.90 10.73
N LEU A 310 0.40 -18.49 10.31
CA LEU A 310 -0.17 -18.30 8.99
C LEU A 310 -0.58 -16.84 8.73
N PHE A 311 -1.13 -16.17 9.74
CA PHE A 311 -1.48 -14.75 9.66
C PHE A 311 -0.23 -13.88 9.43
N PHE A 312 0.84 -14.08 10.20
CA PHE A 312 2.06 -13.27 10.04
C PHE A 312 2.87 -13.63 8.79
N VAL A 313 2.76 -14.86 8.23
CA VAL A 313 3.25 -15.17 6.87
C VAL A 313 2.49 -14.34 5.84
N PHE A 314 1.15 -14.32 5.93
CA PHE A 314 0.30 -13.53 5.06
C PHE A 314 0.67 -12.03 5.14
N MET A 315 0.81 -11.47 6.35
CA MET A 315 1.21 -10.08 6.56
C MET A 315 2.59 -9.76 5.98
N THR A 316 3.56 -10.68 6.18
CA THR A 316 4.92 -10.53 5.64
C THR A 316 4.91 -10.54 4.12
N PHE A 317 4.13 -11.40 3.48
CA PHE A 317 4.02 -11.43 2.02
C PHE A 317 3.34 -10.18 1.48
N ALA A 318 2.28 -9.69 2.13
CA ALA A 318 1.61 -8.46 1.75
C ALA A 318 2.55 -7.25 1.83
N SER A 319 3.28 -7.08 2.94
CA SER A 319 4.22 -5.98 3.09
C SER A 319 5.41 -6.09 2.13
N PHE A 320 5.94 -7.29 1.94
CA PHE A 320 7.12 -7.52 1.12
C PHE A 320 6.85 -7.35 -0.39
N SER A 321 5.65 -7.64 -0.87
CA SER A 321 5.26 -7.39 -2.27
C SER A 321 5.30 -5.89 -2.60
N THR A 322 4.82 -5.03 -1.71
CA THR A 322 4.91 -3.57 -1.86
C THR A 322 6.37 -3.10 -1.82
N ILE A 323 7.20 -3.62 -0.90
CA ILE A 323 8.63 -3.26 -0.82
C ILE A 323 9.36 -3.54 -2.12
N ILE A 324 9.20 -4.73 -2.70
CA ILE A 324 9.81 -5.09 -3.98
C ILE A 324 9.37 -4.13 -5.08
N ALA A 325 8.09 -3.80 -5.12
CA ALA A 325 7.51 -2.91 -6.11
C ALA A 325 8.09 -1.49 -6.03
N VAL A 326 8.13 -0.91 -4.83
CA VAL A 326 8.66 0.44 -4.60
C VAL A 326 10.19 0.48 -4.79
N PHE A 327 10.91 -0.56 -4.37
CA PHE A 327 12.35 -0.66 -4.66
C PHE A 327 12.63 -0.70 -6.16
N GLN A 328 11.80 -1.39 -6.95
CA GLN A 328 11.93 -1.37 -8.41
C GLN A 328 11.77 0.04 -8.99
N ASN A 329 10.83 0.84 -8.46
CA ASN A 329 10.69 2.23 -8.88
C ASN A 329 11.93 3.07 -8.52
N ILE A 330 12.43 2.95 -7.29
CA ILE A 330 13.66 3.63 -6.85
C ILE A 330 14.83 3.24 -7.76
N LEU A 331 15.01 1.94 -8.03
CA LEU A 331 16.10 1.45 -8.88
C LEU A 331 15.99 1.96 -10.32
N ALA A 332 14.81 1.96 -10.90
CA ALA A 332 14.60 2.50 -12.25
C ALA A 332 14.93 4.01 -12.30
N CYS A 333 14.46 4.78 -11.30
CA CYS A 333 14.80 6.20 -11.20
C CYS A 333 16.32 6.44 -11.10
N LEU A 334 17.03 5.66 -10.26
CA LEU A 334 18.48 5.77 -10.10
C LEU A 334 19.24 5.39 -11.39
N GLN A 335 18.83 4.30 -12.05
CA GLN A 335 19.43 3.87 -13.30
C GLN A 335 19.25 4.90 -14.42
N GLU A 336 18.05 5.45 -14.57
CA GLU A 336 17.72 6.39 -15.64
C GLU A 336 18.27 7.81 -15.40
N SER A 337 18.23 8.29 -14.14
CA SER A 337 18.72 9.62 -13.80
C SER A 337 20.25 9.72 -13.78
N PHE A 338 20.95 8.68 -13.33
CA PHE A 338 22.40 8.70 -13.13
C PHE A 338 23.16 7.77 -14.09
N GLY A 339 22.49 7.02 -14.95
CA GLY A 339 23.11 6.05 -15.85
C GLY A 339 23.78 4.88 -15.12
N TRP A 340 23.33 4.52 -13.91
CA TRP A 340 23.94 3.48 -13.11
C TRP A 340 23.55 2.08 -13.59
N SER A 341 24.48 1.14 -13.45
CA SER A 341 24.14 -0.29 -13.61
C SER A 341 23.20 -0.74 -12.49
N LEU A 342 22.38 -1.77 -12.76
CA LEU A 342 21.47 -2.35 -11.76
C LEU A 342 22.21 -2.73 -10.46
N LYS A 343 23.41 -3.31 -10.56
CA LYS A 343 24.23 -3.70 -9.39
C LYS A 343 24.61 -2.48 -8.54
N ARG A 344 25.04 -1.38 -9.19
CA ARG A 344 25.40 -0.13 -8.48
C ARG A 344 24.17 0.50 -7.84
N ALA A 345 23.04 0.58 -8.57
CA ALA A 345 21.79 1.11 -8.05
C ALA A 345 21.29 0.30 -6.85
N CYS A 346 21.34 -1.04 -6.91
CA CYS A 346 21.01 -1.90 -5.77
C CYS A 346 21.92 -1.67 -4.58
N ALA A 347 23.24 -1.62 -4.76
CA ALA A 347 24.18 -1.42 -3.66
C ALA A 347 23.95 -0.06 -2.96
N VAL A 348 23.86 1.03 -3.74
CA VAL A 348 23.62 2.37 -3.18
C VAL A 348 22.23 2.47 -2.56
N GLY A 349 21.20 1.96 -3.23
CA GLY A 349 19.83 1.94 -2.70
C GLY A 349 19.72 1.17 -1.39
N THR A 350 20.37 0.00 -1.30
CA THR A 350 20.43 -0.79 -0.06
C THR A 350 21.03 0.01 1.09
N VAL A 351 22.23 0.56 0.90
CA VAL A 351 22.91 1.34 1.93
C VAL A 351 22.09 2.55 2.33
N PHE A 352 21.52 3.26 1.35
CA PHE A 352 20.69 4.43 1.60
C PHE A 352 19.45 4.09 2.44
N ILE A 353 18.67 3.09 2.04
CA ILE A 353 17.44 2.71 2.78
C ILE A 353 17.78 2.18 4.17
N LEU A 354 18.83 1.36 4.33
CA LEU A 354 19.27 0.90 5.65
C LEU A 354 19.55 2.06 6.60
N LEU A 355 20.30 3.06 6.14
CA LEU A 355 20.64 4.21 6.98
C LEU A 355 19.43 5.14 7.20
N ALA A 356 18.64 5.37 6.15
CA ALA A 356 17.49 6.27 6.21
C ALA A 356 16.33 5.73 7.07
N SER A 357 16.22 4.41 7.25
CA SER A 357 15.20 3.80 8.14
C SER A 357 15.58 3.82 9.63
N VAL A 358 16.85 4.10 9.98
CA VAL A 358 17.29 4.13 11.39
C VAL A 358 16.55 5.19 12.21
N PRO A 359 16.32 6.44 11.75
CA PRO A 359 15.56 7.44 12.50
C PRO A 359 14.17 6.99 12.90
N CYS A 360 13.45 6.29 12.02
CA CYS A 360 12.16 5.69 12.32
C CYS A 360 12.22 4.74 13.52
N ILE A 361 13.21 3.85 13.53
CA ILE A 361 13.44 2.89 14.63
C ILE A 361 13.79 3.60 15.93
N LEU A 362 14.72 4.57 15.87
CA LEU A 362 15.16 5.32 17.05
C LEU A 362 14.04 6.15 17.68
N GLY A 363 13.05 6.57 16.90
CA GLY A 363 11.87 7.30 17.39
C GLY A 363 11.05 6.54 18.43
N PHE A 364 11.15 5.20 18.50
CA PHE A 364 10.44 4.38 19.50
C PHE A 364 11.25 4.16 20.79
N ASN A 365 12.54 4.50 20.81
CA ASN A 365 13.43 4.23 21.93
C ASN A 365 14.37 5.40 22.23
N LEU A 366 15.58 5.45 21.65
CA LEU A 366 16.60 6.47 21.98
C LEU A 366 16.15 7.90 21.64
N TRP A 367 15.29 8.08 20.65
CA TRP A 367 14.74 9.37 20.22
C TRP A 367 13.25 9.53 20.57
N SER A 368 12.74 8.78 21.54
CA SER A 368 11.33 8.86 21.98
C SER A 368 10.90 10.27 22.46
N GLY A 369 11.87 11.12 22.80
CA GLY A 369 11.63 12.54 23.09
C GLY A 369 11.47 13.42 21.84
N VAL A 370 11.79 12.92 20.63
CA VAL A 370 11.58 13.64 19.37
C VAL A 370 10.15 13.38 18.90
N GLN A 371 9.30 14.37 19.07
CA GLN A 371 7.85 14.31 18.77
C GLN A 371 7.50 15.34 17.68
N PRO A 372 7.75 15.01 16.40
CA PRO A 372 7.72 15.98 15.29
C PRO A 372 6.33 16.59 15.04
N MET A 373 5.26 15.88 15.39
CA MET A 373 3.88 16.29 15.15
C MET A 373 3.14 16.66 16.45
N GLY A 374 3.88 16.84 17.55
CA GLY A 374 3.31 17.14 18.87
C GLY A 374 3.37 15.97 19.85
N PRO A 375 2.86 16.19 21.08
CA PRO A 375 2.99 15.22 22.18
C PRO A 375 2.45 13.84 21.82
N GLY A 376 3.26 12.80 22.04
CA GLY A 376 2.91 11.40 21.77
C GLY A 376 3.16 10.93 20.34
N SER A 377 3.56 11.81 19.43
CA SER A 377 3.93 11.41 18.05
C SER A 377 5.36 10.84 17.98
N THR A 378 5.58 9.99 17.00
CA THR A 378 6.87 9.36 16.71
C THR A 378 7.41 9.86 15.37
N VAL A 379 8.67 9.51 15.05
CA VAL A 379 9.25 9.78 13.72
C VAL A 379 8.45 9.07 12.62
N LEU A 380 7.96 7.84 12.89
CA LEU A 380 7.11 7.10 11.97
C LEU A 380 5.84 7.89 11.61
N ASP A 381 5.18 8.51 12.59
CA ASP A 381 3.96 9.28 12.36
C ASP A 381 4.23 10.47 11.43
N ALA A 382 5.38 11.13 11.56
CA ALA A 382 5.77 12.23 10.67
C ALA A 382 6.10 11.75 9.25
N GLU A 383 6.79 10.61 9.10
CA GLU A 383 7.09 10.01 7.81
C GLU A 383 5.81 9.56 7.10
N ASP A 384 4.90 8.89 7.81
CA ASP A 384 3.59 8.48 7.27
C ASP A 384 2.72 9.68 6.91
N PHE A 385 2.67 10.72 7.75
CA PHE A 385 1.95 11.96 7.44
C PHE A 385 2.46 12.61 6.16
N LEU A 386 3.78 12.74 6.01
CA LEU A 386 4.39 13.33 4.82
C LEU A 386 4.01 12.54 3.56
N VAL A 387 4.04 11.22 3.61
CA VAL A 387 3.65 10.39 2.47
C VAL A 387 2.16 10.41 2.24
N SER A 388 1.38 10.02 3.25
CA SER A 388 -0.05 9.73 3.10
C SER A 388 -0.91 10.99 2.92
N ASN A 389 -0.58 12.08 3.62
CA ASN A 389 -1.39 13.30 3.62
C ASN A 389 -0.89 14.34 2.62
N LEU A 390 0.38 14.30 2.23
CA LEU A 390 0.96 15.29 1.31
C LEU A 390 1.35 14.68 -0.03
N LEU A 391 2.32 13.74 -0.04
CA LEU A 391 2.95 13.29 -1.29
C LEU A 391 1.98 12.48 -2.17
N LEU A 392 1.17 11.60 -1.60
CA LEU A 392 0.19 10.83 -2.38
C LEU A 392 -0.90 11.73 -3.00
N PRO A 393 -1.60 12.62 -2.27
CA PRO A 393 -2.61 13.48 -2.87
C PRO A 393 -2.03 14.51 -3.84
N ILE A 394 -0.92 15.17 -3.50
CA ILE A 394 -0.28 16.16 -4.37
C ILE A 394 0.21 15.49 -5.66
N GLY A 395 0.88 14.35 -5.54
CA GLY A 395 1.36 13.61 -6.69
C GLY A 395 0.24 13.14 -7.60
N SER A 396 -0.85 12.61 -7.02
CA SER A 396 -2.05 12.22 -7.76
C SER A 396 -2.68 13.39 -8.51
N LEU A 397 -2.72 14.57 -7.87
CA LEU A 397 -3.19 15.80 -8.52
C LEU A 397 -2.27 16.20 -9.68
N ILE A 398 -0.97 16.05 -9.53
CA ILE A 398 0.00 16.34 -10.61
C ILE A 398 -0.20 15.38 -11.79
N TYR A 399 -0.35 14.06 -11.55
CA TYR A 399 -0.68 13.09 -12.61
C TYR A 399 -1.97 13.45 -13.33
N LEU A 400 -3.01 13.79 -12.57
CA LEU A 400 -4.29 14.19 -13.12
C LEU A 400 -4.14 15.45 -14.01
N LEU A 401 -3.57 16.53 -13.48
CA LEU A 401 -3.39 17.79 -14.21
C LEU A 401 -2.51 17.59 -15.45
N PHE A 402 -1.47 16.79 -15.37
CA PHE A 402 -0.63 16.45 -16.51
C PHE A 402 -1.41 15.74 -17.63
N CYS A 403 -2.21 14.75 -17.27
CA CYS A 403 -3.00 13.98 -18.24
C CYS A 403 -4.16 14.75 -18.86
N VAL A 404 -4.75 15.75 -18.15
CA VAL A 404 -6.01 16.36 -18.62
C VAL A 404 -5.86 17.79 -19.13
N THR A 405 -4.80 18.52 -18.72
CA THR A 405 -4.65 19.93 -19.09
C THR A 405 -3.88 20.10 -20.40
N ARG A 406 -4.12 21.21 -21.09
CA ARG A 406 -3.37 21.60 -22.30
C ARG A 406 -1.91 22.01 -22.03
N TRP A 407 -1.57 22.25 -20.77
CA TRP A 407 -0.20 22.58 -20.35
C TRP A 407 0.63 21.34 -19.99
N GLY A 408 -0.02 20.18 -19.89
CA GLY A 408 0.58 18.88 -19.74
C GLY A 408 0.53 18.07 -21.02
N TRP A 409 0.41 16.75 -20.89
CA TRP A 409 0.29 15.82 -22.02
C TRP A 409 -1.03 15.96 -22.77
N GLY A 410 -2.11 16.29 -22.06
CA GLY A 410 -3.43 16.60 -22.61
C GLY A 410 -4.38 15.40 -22.67
N PHE A 411 -5.68 15.71 -22.50
CA PHE A 411 -6.72 14.70 -22.37
C PHE A 411 -6.85 13.77 -23.59
N ASP A 412 -6.73 14.29 -24.81
CA ASP A 412 -6.91 13.47 -26.01
C ASP A 412 -5.76 12.47 -26.21
N ASN A 413 -4.52 12.85 -25.86
CA ASN A 413 -3.36 11.95 -25.86
C ASN A 413 -3.52 10.87 -24.79
N TYR A 414 -3.86 11.27 -23.57
CA TYR A 414 -4.17 10.34 -22.46
C TYR A 414 -5.28 9.35 -22.86
N LEU A 415 -6.39 9.84 -23.40
CA LEU A 415 -7.52 9.00 -23.78
C LEU A 415 -7.15 7.99 -24.88
N THR A 416 -6.35 8.42 -25.84
CA THR A 416 -5.85 7.56 -26.93
C THR A 416 -4.99 6.43 -26.34
N GLU A 417 -4.04 6.78 -25.47
CA GLU A 417 -3.19 5.80 -24.81
C GLU A 417 -4.00 4.84 -23.93
N ALA A 418 -4.88 5.36 -23.07
CA ALA A 418 -5.69 4.54 -22.17
C ALA A 418 -6.60 3.54 -22.91
N ASN A 419 -7.06 3.90 -24.10
CA ASN A 419 -7.95 3.09 -24.92
C ASN A 419 -7.22 2.20 -25.94
N THR A 420 -5.90 2.25 -26.01
CA THR A 420 -5.12 1.37 -26.88
C THR A 420 -5.14 -0.06 -26.35
N GLY A 421 -5.45 -1.01 -27.25
CA GLY A 421 -5.57 -2.43 -26.95
C GLY A 421 -7.01 -2.93 -26.80
N LYS A 422 -7.14 -4.18 -26.31
CA LYS A 422 -8.43 -4.87 -26.13
C LYS A 422 -8.96 -4.69 -24.71
N GLY A 423 -10.21 -4.32 -24.54
CA GLY A 423 -10.86 -4.24 -23.21
C GLY A 423 -11.79 -3.04 -23.05
N LEU A 424 -12.02 -2.66 -21.79
CA LEU A 424 -12.88 -1.55 -21.44
C LEU A 424 -12.26 -0.23 -21.89
N ARG A 425 -13.04 0.58 -22.61
CA ARG A 425 -12.60 1.89 -23.10
C ARG A 425 -13.22 3.02 -22.29
N LEU A 426 -12.40 4.03 -22.01
CA LEU A 426 -12.87 5.27 -21.40
C LEU A 426 -13.60 6.11 -22.46
N PRO A 427 -14.86 6.53 -22.21
CA PRO A 427 -15.58 7.37 -23.14
C PRO A 427 -15.16 8.83 -23.00
N ARG A 428 -15.25 9.59 -24.10
CA ARG A 428 -14.89 11.03 -24.13
C ARG A 428 -15.72 11.91 -23.20
N TRP A 429 -16.94 11.51 -22.87
CA TRP A 429 -17.80 12.29 -21.97
C TRP A 429 -17.31 12.31 -20.50
N PHE A 430 -16.32 11.50 -20.12
CA PHE A 430 -15.63 11.62 -18.82
C PHE A 430 -14.74 12.87 -18.73
N LYS A 431 -14.47 13.58 -19.82
CA LYS A 431 -13.61 14.78 -19.82
C LYS A 431 -14.01 15.83 -18.77
N PRO A 432 -15.28 16.24 -18.62
CA PRO A 432 -15.67 17.18 -17.56
C PRO A 432 -15.43 16.63 -16.14
N TYR A 433 -15.66 15.34 -15.94
CA TYR A 433 -15.37 14.69 -14.65
C TYR A 433 -13.88 14.78 -14.29
N PHE A 434 -12.99 14.45 -15.22
CA PHE A 434 -11.54 14.50 -14.99
C PHE A 434 -11.00 15.94 -14.88
N ASN A 435 -11.62 16.90 -15.57
CA ASN A 435 -11.15 18.28 -15.54
C ASN A 435 -11.64 19.07 -14.32
N VAL A 436 -12.78 18.71 -13.72
CA VAL A 436 -13.42 19.51 -12.67
C VAL A 436 -13.67 18.69 -11.41
N VAL A 437 -14.41 17.59 -11.49
CA VAL A 437 -14.86 16.86 -10.30
C VAL A 437 -13.70 16.17 -9.61
N LEU A 438 -12.90 15.39 -10.33
CA LEU A 438 -11.81 14.62 -9.75
C LEU A 438 -10.71 15.52 -9.13
N PRO A 439 -10.26 16.63 -9.74
CA PRO A 439 -9.34 17.55 -9.08
C PRO A 439 -9.89 18.14 -7.80
N LEU A 440 -11.18 18.53 -7.79
CA LEU A 440 -11.81 19.07 -6.58
C LEU A 440 -11.88 18.04 -5.45
N LEU A 441 -12.18 16.78 -5.76
CA LEU A 441 -12.16 15.70 -4.78
C LEU A 441 -10.75 15.48 -4.20
N ILE A 442 -9.70 15.50 -5.04
CA ILE A 442 -8.31 15.33 -4.58
C ILE A 442 -7.88 16.52 -3.72
N VAL A 443 -8.18 17.75 -4.14
CA VAL A 443 -7.89 18.97 -3.34
C VAL A 443 -8.65 18.94 -2.02
N PHE A 444 -9.90 18.49 -2.02
CA PHE A 444 -10.67 18.32 -0.79
C PHE A 444 -9.99 17.36 0.20
N ILE A 445 -9.53 16.19 -0.27
CA ILE A 445 -8.77 15.26 0.57
C ILE A 445 -7.48 15.89 1.10
N LEU A 446 -6.73 16.59 0.24
CA LEU A 446 -5.50 17.25 0.65
C LEU A 446 -5.74 18.27 1.76
N VAL A 447 -6.78 19.10 1.63
CA VAL A 447 -7.13 20.12 2.65
C VAL A 447 -7.61 19.48 3.96
N GLN A 448 -8.35 18.36 3.87
CA GLN A 448 -8.81 17.65 5.08
C GLN A 448 -7.67 16.86 5.76
N GLY A 449 -6.60 16.55 5.05
CA GLY A 449 -5.42 15.86 5.57
C GLY A 449 -4.39 16.76 6.25
N LEU A 450 -4.51 18.09 6.06
CA LEU A 450 -3.65 19.12 6.67
C LEU A 450 -4.20 19.56 8.02
#